data_374a1d979ddcd5b19dc4401e7d68585c
#
_entry.id   374a1d979ddcd5b19dc4401e7d68585c
#
_cell.length_a   1.000
_cell.length_b   1.000
_cell.length_c   1.000
_cell.angle_alpha   90.00
_cell.angle_beta   90.00
_cell.angle_gamma   90.00
#
_symmetry.space_group_name_H-M   'P 1'
#
loop_
_entity.id
_entity.type
_entity.pdbx_description
1 polymer ?
#
loop_
_entity_poly.entity_id
_entity_poly.type
_entity_poly.pdbx_seq_one_letter_code
_entity_poly.pdbx_strand_id
1 'polypeptide(L)'
;MNDTAFLTWPAETLLPAQGMRVAIFDVDGVLTDGGLYLDAGGEPLKRFHSLDGHGIRLLQQAGIAPVVISGRDSPALRARLASLGLTRQRLGAENKLPAAQALLDEMGCGWREAAVIGDDWPDLPLLTRAAFACAPPGAHPEVLARAHYVTRAAGGAGAAREFCDLLLTASGRYRRLLQAQLDAGGAESISAAASETGTEAESGRPA
;
A
#
# COMPACT_ATOMS: atom_id res chain seq x y z
N MET A 1 14.59 -19.38 -17.54
CA MET A 1 14.36 -18.20 -16.68
C MET A 1 13.88 -18.72 -15.34
N ASN A 2 14.64 -18.47 -14.24
CA ASN A 2 14.23 -18.91 -12.91
C ASN A 2 13.02 -18.08 -12.48
N ASP A 3 11.85 -18.69 -12.53
CA ASP A 3 10.55 -18.09 -12.23
C ASP A 3 10.26 -18.11 -10.70
N THR A 4 11.30 -17.99 -9.89
CA THR A 4 11.20 -17.88 -8.44
C THR A 4 10.94 -16.43 -8.07
N ALA A 5 9.66 -16.05 -8.06
CA ALA A 5 9.25 -14.86 -7.33
C ALA A 5 9.69 -15.03 -5.88
N PHE A 6 10.54 -14.10 -5.37
CA PHE A 6 10.96 -14.06 -3.96
C PHE A 6 9.80 -13.81 -2.99
N LEU A 7 8.60 -13.53 -3.51
CA LEU A 7 7.38 -13.32 -2.75
C LEU A 7 6.54 -14.59 -2.78
N THR A 8 6.75 -15.44 -1.79
CA THR A 8 5.94 -16.65 -1.59
C THR A 8 5.27 -16.58 -0.23
N TRP A 9 3.95 -16.74 -0.24
CA TRP A 9 3.17 -16.97 0.96
C TRP A 9 2.52 -18.34 0.88
N PRO A 10 2.40 -19.06 1.99
CA PRO A 10 1.72 -20.34 2.03
C PRO A 10 0.22 -20.16 1.77
N ALA A 11 -0.44 -21.21 1.28
CA ALA A 11 -1.85 -21.17 0.90
C ALA A 11 -2.76 -20.73 2.06
N GLU A 12 -2.45 -21.15 3.30
CA GLU A 12 -3.19 -20.77 4.49
C GLU A 12 -3.19 -19.25 4.76
N THR A 13 -2.15 -18.53 4.30
CA THR A 13 -2.09 -17.06 4.38
C THR A 13 -2.84 -16.40 3.22
N LEU A 14 -2.75 -16.96 2.01
CA LEU A 14 -3.36 -16.36 0.83
C LEU A 14 -4.87 -16.56 0.76
N LEU A 15 -5.39 -17.71 1.22
CA LEU A 15 -6.82 -18.03 1.13
C LEU A 15 -7.71 -17.01 1.86
N PRO A 16 -7.44 -16.60 3.12
CA PRO A 16 -8.23 -15.57 3.80
C PRO A 16 -8.12 -14.18 3.15
N ALA A 17 -7.03 -13.93 2.41
CA ALA A 17 -6.77 -12.66 1.74
C ALA A 17 -7.41 -12.56 0.33
N GLN A 18 -8.13 -13.62 -0.12
CA GLN A 18 -8.82 -13.59 -1.40
C GLN A 18 -10.12 -12.80 -1.34
N GLY A 19 -10.50 -12.21 -2.48
CA GLY A 19 -11.77 -11.48 -2.59
C GLY A 19 -11.78 -10.10 -1.96
N MET A 20 -10.63 -9.60 -1.48
CA MET A 20 -10.55 -8.26 -0.90
C MET A 20 -10.80 -7.18 -1.96
N ARG A 21 -11.72 -6.28 -1.66
CA ARG A 21 -12.07 -5.09 -2.45
C ARG A 21 -11.55 -3.81 -1.81
N VAL A 22 -11.34 -3.83 -0.50
CA VAL A 22 -10.90 -2.70 0.31
C VAL A 22 -9.68 -3.10 1.13
N ALA A 23 -8.66 -2.25 1.14
CA ALA A 23 -7.49 -2.35 2.01
C ALA A 23 -7.42 -1.12 2.92
N ILE A 24 -7.60 -1.30 4.22
CA ILE A 24 -7.61 -0.24 5.23
C ILE A 24 -6.25 -0.18 5.90
N PHE A 25 -5.67 1.01 5.93
CA PHE A 25 -4.36 1.28 6.51
C PHE A 25 -4.49 2.21 7.70
N ASP A 26 -3.87 1.85 8.81
CA ASP A 26 -3.45 2.82 9.81
C ASP A 26 -2.21 3.59 9.31
N VAL A 27 -1.81 4.63 10.04
CA VAL A 27 -0.71 5.50 9.67
C VAL A 27 0.48 5.35 10.60
N ASP A 28 0.31 5.69 11.87
CA ASP A 28 1.41 5.74 12.84
C ASP A 28 1.74 4.31 13.30
N GLY A 29 2.98 3.85 13.03
CA GLY A 29 3.38 2.47 13.25
C GLY A 29 3.15 1.52 12.07
N VAL A 30 2.40 1.94 11.02
CA VAL A 30 2.14 1.17 9.79
C VAL A 30 2.78 1.84 8.57
N LEU A 31 2.26 3.01 8.16
CA LEU A 31 2.82 3.81 7.05
C LEU A 31 4.05 4.61 7.48
N THR A 32 4.20 4.83 8.79
CA THR A 32 5.37 5.40 9.45
C THR A 32 5.96 4.40 10.45
N ASP A 33 7.10 4.74 11.03
CA ASP A 33 7.74 3.97 12.10
C ASP A 33 7.14 4.24 13.51
N GLY A 34 6.05 5.02 13.58
CA GLY A 34 5.41 5.43 14.83
C GLY A 34 6.12 6.59 15.54
N GLY A 35 7.28 7.04 15.05
CA GLY A 35 8.00 8.19 15.61
C GLY A 35 7.26 9.50 15.37
N LEU A 36 7.19 10.35 16.41
CA LEU A 36 6.58 11.66 16.36
C LEU A 36 7.67 12.74 16.35
N TYR A 37 7.69 13.57 15.32
CA TYR A 37 8.60 14.72 15.20
C TYR A 37 7.81 15.97 15.58
N LEU A 38 8.02 16.46 16.81
CA LEU A 38 7.24 17.56 17.39
C LEU A 38 8.11 18.82 17.54
N ASP A 39 7.52 19.96 17.22
CA ASP A 39 8.02 21.30 17.57
C ASP A 39 6.93 22.10 18.32
N ALA A 40 7.19 23.39 18.57
CA ALA A 40 6.24 24.25 19.27
C ALA A 40 4.91 24.47 18.51
N GLY A 41 4.89 24.23 17.19
CA GLY A 41 3.71 24.33 16.33
C GLY A 41 2.96 23.01 16.14
N GLY A 42 3.46 21.90 16.69
CA GLY A 42 2.85 20.57 16.56
C GLY A 42 3.72 19.55 15.87
N GLU A 43 3.19 18.82 14.89
CA GLU A 43 3.88 17.77 14.13
C GLU A 43 4.20 18.24 12.71
N PRO A 44 5.38 18.86 12.46
CA PRO A 44 5.72 19.40 11.15
C PRO A 44 6.15 18.34 10.13
N LEU A 45 6.64 17.18 10.59
CA LEU A 45 7.23 16.14 9.75
C LEU A 45 6.66 14.76 10.07
N LYS A 46 6.52 13.94 9.02
CA LYS A 46 6.34 12.48 9.10
C LYS A 46 7.25 11.81 8.08
N ARG A 47 7.89 10.73 8.50
CA ARG A 47 8.71 9.90 7.62
C ARG A 47 7.85 8.79 7.02
N PHE A 48 7.72 8.78 5.70
CA PHE A 48 7.05 7.72 4.94
C PHE A 48 8.05 6.94 4.08
N HIS A 49 7.72 5.69 3.77
CA HIS A 49 8.52 4.86 2.90
C HIS A 49 8.02 4.89 1.45
N SER A 50 8.94 4.97 0.48
CA SER A 50 8.59 5.06 -0.95
C SER A 50 7.90 3.79 -1.46
N LEU A 51 8.38 2.61 -1.05
CA LEU A 51 7.82 1.32 -1.45
C LEU A 51 6.37 1.15 -0.98
N ASP A 52 6.03 1.62 0.23
CA ASP A 52 4.66 1.58 0.75
C ASP A 52 3.71 2.38 -0.14
N GLY A 53 4.12 3.58 -0.53
CA GLY A 53 3.34 4.40 -1.46
C GLY A 53 3.18 3.75 -2.84
N HIS A 54 4.20 3.06 -3.34
CA HIS A 54 4.11 2.33 -4.60
C HIS A 54 3.15 1.13 -4.49
N GLY A 55 3.22 0.35 -3.39
CA GLY A 55 2.30 -0.75 -3.12
C GLY A 55 0.83 -0.30 -3.12
N ILE A 56 0.53 0.83 -2.46
CA ILE A 56 -0.81 1.42 -2.44
C ILE A 56 -1.29 1.77 -3.86
N ARG A 57 -0.43 2.36 -4.70
CA ARG A 57 -0.77 2.64 -6.11
C ARG A 57 -1.03 1.36 -6.92
N LEU A 58 -0.29 0.29 -6.67
CA LEU A 58 -0.53 -1.01 -7.32
C LEU A 58 -1.88 -1.60 -6.92
N LEU A 59 -2.31 -1.46 -5.65
CA LEU A 59 -3.67 -1.85 -5.23
C LEU A 59 -4.75 -1.07 -6.00
N GLN A 60 -4.59 0.26 -6.15
CA GLN A 60 -5.51 1.09 -6.95
C GLN A 60 -5.60 0.57 -8.39
N GLN A 61 -4.47 0.30 -9.04
CA GLN A 61 -4.41 -0.27 -10.40
C GLN A 61 -5.07 -1.66 -10.48
N ALA A 62 -5.00 -2.42 -9.41
CA ALA A 62 -5.64 -3.73 -9.29
C ALA A 62 -7.15 -3.64 -9.00
N GLY A 63 -7.71 -2.45 -8.74
CA GLY A 63 -9.11 -2.28 -8.36
C GLY A 63 -9.41 -2.69 -6.91
N ILE A 64 -8.38 -2.78 -6.06
CA ILE A 64 -8.52 -2.90 -4.60
C ILE A 64 -8.39 -1.49 -4.04
N ALA A 65 -9.45 -1.00 -3.42
CA ALA A 65 -9.51 0.38 -2.96
C ALA A 65 -8.72 0.58 -1.66
N PRO A 66 -7.64 1.39 -1.65
CA PRO A 66 -6.99 1.75 -0.41
C PRO A 66 -7.80 2.81 0.34
N VAL A 67 -7.88 2.61 1.65
CA VAL A 67 -8.56 3.49 2.61
C VAL A 67 -7.58 3.79 3.74
N VAL A 68 -7.48 5.03 4.18
CA VAL A 68 -6.62 5.42 5.30
C VAL A 68 -7.47 5.94 6.46
N ILE A 69 -7.26 5.38 7.66
CA ILE A 69 -7.94 5.79 8.88
C ILE A 69 -6.88 6.01 9.96
N SER A 70 -6.77 7.25 10.44
CA SER A 70 -5.80 7.64 11.45
C SER A 70 -6.44 8.41 12.60
N GLY A 71 -6.02 8.13 13.82
CA GLY A 71 -6.37 8.93 14.99
C GLY A 71 -5.77 10.35 14.95
N ARG A 72 -4.77 10.57 14.12
CA ARG A 72 -4.09 11.86 13.95
C ARG A 72 -4.43 12.51 12.62
N ASP A 73 -4.31 13.82 12.61
CA ASP A 73 -4.42 14.65 11.42
C ASP A 73 -3.27 15.68 11.43
N SER A 74 -2.46 15.68 10.37
CA SER A 74 -1.37 16.64 10.23
C SER A 74 -1.20 17.08 8.78
N PRO A 75 -0.64 18.27 8.52
CA PRO A 75 -0.36 18.74 7.16
C PRO A 75 0.56 17.78 6.38
N ALA A 76 1.55 17.18 7.05
CA ALA A 76 2.47 16.22 6.45
C ALA A 76 1.73 14.95 5.98
N LEU A 77 0.79 14.42 6.77
CA LEU A 77 -0.04 13.30 6.40
C LEU A 77 -0.94 13.65 5.20
N ARG A 78 -1.65 14.78 5.25
CA ARG A 78 -2.52 15.23 4.15
C ARG A 78 -1.75 15.38 2.84
N ALA A 79 -0.56 15.98 2.88
CA ALA A 79 0.31 16.14 1.71
C ALA A 79 0.72 14.77 1.13
N ARG A 80 1.06 13.80 1.99
CA ARG A 80 1.41 12.45 1.56
C ARG A 80 0.25 11.74 0.89
N LEU A 81 -0.94 11.76 1.49
CA LEU A 81 -2.13 11.11 0.94
C LEU A 81 -2.55 11.73 -0.39
N ALA A 82 -2.49 13.06 -0.51
CA ALA A 82 -2.73 13.76 -1.76
C ALA A 82 -1.74 13.34 -2.86
N SER A 83 -0.44 13.22 -2.54
CA SER A 83 0.59 12.77 -3.51
C SER A 83 0.37 11.34 -4.02
N LEU A 84 -0.36 10.51 -3.27
CA LEU A 84 -0.74 9.15 -3.65
C LEU A 84 -2.12 9.07 -4.34
N GLY A 85 -2.83 10.20 -4.46
CA GLY A 85 -4.20 10.23 -5.00
C GLY A 85 -5.23 9.54 -4.09
N LEU A 86 -4.97 9.49 -2.78
CA LEU A 86 -5.85 8.85 -1.80
C LEU A 86 -6.94 9.82 -1.35
N THR A 87 -8.15 9.59 -1.83
CA THR A 87 -9.34 10.40 -1.48
C THR A 87 -10.18 9.77 -0.37
N ARG A 88 -10.12 8.44 -0.21
CA ARG A 88 -10.84 7.70 0.83
C ARG A 88 -10.02 7.69 2.11
N GLN A 89 -10.32 8.66 2.98
CA GLN A 89 -9.57 8.83 4.23
C GLN A 89 -10.47 9.38 5.34
N ARG A 90 -10.15 9.01 6.58
CA ARG A 90 -10.70 9.62 7.80
C ARG A 90 -9.54 9.90 8.74
N LEU A 91 -9.24 11.18 8.96
CA LEU A 91 -8.15 11.66 9.80
C LEU A 91 -8.70 12.28 11.07
N GLY A 92 -7.97 12.18 12.17
CA GLY A 92 -8.45 12.61 13.48
C GLY A 92 -9.57 11.73 14.06
N ALA A 93 -9.68 10.49 13.59
CA ALA A 93 -10.71 9.55 14.03
C ALA A 93 -10.24 8.77 15.26
N GLU A 94 -10.49 9.29 16.47
CA GLU A 94 -10.18 8.58 17.72
C GLU A 94 -10.88 7.22 17.80
N ASN A 95 -12.15 7.16 17.41
CA ASN A 95 -12.88 5.91 17.25
C ASN A 95 -12.88 5.50 15.76
N LYS A 96 -12.01 4.59 15.41
CA LYS A 96 -11.81 4.14 14.02
C LYS A 96 -12.99 3.32 13.49
N LEU A 97 -13.74 2.61 14.34
CA LEU A 97 -14.79 1.69 13.88
C LEU A 97 -15.94 2.37 13.15
N PRO A 98 -16.60 3.42 13.67
CA PRO A 98 -17.63 4.14 12.92
C PRO A 98 -17.11 4.76 11.63
N ALA A 99 -15.86 5.27 11.65
CA ALA A 99 -15.22 5.84 10.47
C ALA A 99 -15.01 4.81 9.35
N ALA A 100 -14.56 3.60 9.72
CA ALA A 100 -14.39 2.49 8.79
C ALA A 100 -15.74 2.01 8.24
N GLN A 101 -16.74 1.84 9.12
CA GLN A 101 -18.07 1.40 8.71
C GLN A 101 -18.70 2.36 7.69
N ALA A 102 -18.63 3.66 7.96
CA ALA A 102 -19.17 4.67 7.04
C ALA A 102 -18.49 4.61 5.66
N LEU A 103 -17.16 4.44 5.62
CA LEU A 103 -16.43 4.30 4.35
C LEU A 103 -16.79 3.01 3.61
N LEU A 104 -16.97 1.89 4.31
CA LEU A 104 -17.40 0.64 3.70
C LEU A 104 -18.81 0.75 3.13
N ASP A 105 -19.73 1.40 3.86
CA ASP A 105 -21.11 1.64 3.41
C ASP A 105 -21.13 2.55 2.17
N GLU A 106 -20.37 3.66 2.16
CA GLU A 106 -20.20 4.54 1.00
C GLU A 106 -19.70 3.79 -0.25
N MET A 107 -18.92 2.73 -0.06
CA MET A 107 -18.32 1.93 -1.12
C MET A 107 -19.16 0.70 -1.51
N GLY A 108 -20.28 0.44 -0.83
CA GLY A 108 -21.07 -0.78 -1.03
C GLY A 108 -20.26 -2.05 -0.77
N CYS A 109 -19.42 -2.04 0.27
CA CYS A 109 -18.55 -3.14 0.70
C CYS A 109 -18.85 -3.55 2.13
N GLY A 110 -18.64 -4.83 2.43
CA GLY A 110 -18.73 -5.34 3.80
C GLY A 110 -17.37 -5.72 4.38
N TRP A 111 -17.35 -6.00 5.69
CA TRP A 111 -16.15 -6.46 6.39
C TRP A 111 -15.54 -7.75 5.81
N ARG A 112 -16.36 -8.57 5.13
CA ARG A 112 -15.90 -9.78 4.43
C ARG A 112 -15.07 -9.49 3.17
N GLU A 113 -15.08 -8.25 2.69
CA GLU A 113 -14.35 -7.78 1.53
C GLU A 113 -13.23 -6.80 1.92
N ALA A 114 -13.01 -6.62 3.24
CA ALA A 114 -12.03 -5.69 3.77
C ALA A 114 -10.82 -6.43 4.36
N ALA A 115 -9.63 -5.97 3.99
CA ALA A 115 -8.38 -6.28 4.65
C ALA A 115 -7.90 -5.05 5.44
N VAL A 116 -7.32 -5.26 6.61
CA VAL A 116 -6.86 -4.20 7.52
C VAL A 116 -5.42 -4.45 7.93
N ILE A 117 -4.60 -3.41 7.95
CA ILE A 117 -3.29 -3.40 8.61
C ILE A 117 -3.28 -2.31 9.68
N GLY A 118 -2.93 -2.69 10.91
CA GLY A 118 -2.87 -1.83 12.09
C GLY A 118 -1.84 -2.33 13.09
N ASP A 119 -1.47 -1.51 14.08
CA ASP A 119 -0.40 -1.82 15.02
C ASP A 119 -0.79 -1.69 16.50
N ASP A 120 -1.88 -1.01 16.84
CA ASP A 120 -2.22 -0.74 18.23
C ASP A 120 -3.72 -0.91 18.54
N TRP A 121 -4.10 -0.73 19.78
CA TRP A 121 -5.46 -0.95 20.32
C TRP A 121 -6.57 -0.25 19.54
N PRO A 122 -6.42 0.99 19.08
CA PRO A 122 -7.44 1.65 18.26
C PRO A 122 -7.81 0.89 16.99
N ASP A 123 -6.92 -0.01 16.50
CA ASP A 123 -7.14 -0.83 15.31
C ASP A 123 -7.87 -2.14 15.60
N LEU A 124 -7.85 -2.62 16.85
CA LEU A 124 -8.45 -3.91 17.23
C LEU A 124 -9.90 -4.07 16.78
N PRO A 125 -10.77 -3.05 16.89
CA PRO A 125 -12.15 -3.16 16.42
C PRO A 125 -12.27 -3.40 14.91
N LEU A 126 -11.30 -2.94 14.11
CA LEU A 126 -11.24 -3.14 12.67
C LEU A 126 -10.65 -4.52 12.34
N LEU A 127 -9.50 -4.82 12.94
CA LEU A 127 -8.77 -6.08 12.74
C LEU A 127 -9.65 -7.31 13.05
N THR A 128 -10.45 -7.23 14.12
CA THR A 128 -11.33 -8.34 14.53
C THR A 128 -12.56 -8.53 13.64
N ARG A 129 -12.92 -7.55 12.80
CA ARG A 129 -14.07 -7.61 11.89
C ARG A 129 -13.67 -7.90 10.45
N ALA A 130 -12.49 -7.49 10.06
CA ALA A 130 -11.99 -7.68 8.71
C ALA A 130 -11.83 -9.17 8.36
N ALA A 131 -12.08 -9.51 7.09
CA ALA A 131 -11.79 -10.85 6.60
C ALA A 131 -10.31 -11.19 6.65
N PHE A 132 -9.45 -10.19 6.48
CA PHE A 132 -8.00 -10.35 6.60
C PHE A 132 -7.37 -9.25 7.46
N ALA A 133 -6.76 -9.66 8.56
CA ALA A 133 -6.05 -8.80 9.50
C ALA A 133 -4.53 -8.97 9.34
N CYS A 134 -3.82 -7.86 9.28
CA CYS A 134 -2.36 -7.80 9.16
C CYS A 134 -1.77 -6.85 10.20
N ALA A 135 -0.55 -7.11 10.62
CA ALA A 135 0.17 -6.26 11.56
C ALA A 135 1.67 -6.17 11.21
N PRO A 136 2.36 -5.04 11.45
CA PRO A 136 3.81 -5.01 11.45
C PRO A 136 4.39 -5.73 12.67
N PRO A 137 5.67 -6.20 12.65
CA PRO A 137 6.25 -6.97 13.75
C PRO A 137 6.41 -6.17 15.06
N GLY A 138 6.43 -4.84 14.98
CA GLY A 138 6.48 -3.94 16.14
C GLY A 138 5.12 -3.62 16.75
N ALA A 139 4.02 -4.22 16.27
CA ALA A 139 2.69 -3.98 16.79
C ALA A 139 2.53 -4.47 18.24
N HIS A 140 1.52 -3.91 18.94
CA HIS A 140 1.18 -4.33 20.28
C HIS A 140 0.83 -5.83 20.33
N PRO A 141 1.23 -6.59 21.39
CA PRO A 141 0.99 -8.04 21.50
C PRO A 141 -0.47 -8.47 21.24
N GLU A 142 -1.45 -7.68 21.70
CA GLU A 142 -2.87 -7.96 21.48
C GLU A 142 -3.28 -7.84 20.01
N VAL A 143 -2.59 -7.01 19.23
CA VAL A 143 -2.77 -6.89 17.77
C VAL A 143 -2.13 -8.07 17.07
N LEU A 144 -0.88 -8.41 17.45
CA LEU A 144 -0.16 -9.57 16.90
C LEU A 144 -0.95 -10.87 17.09
N ALA A 145 -1.58 -11.05 18.27
CA ALA A 145 -2.38 -12.25 18.59
C ALA A 145 -3.66 -12.38 17.72
N ARG A 146 -4.09 -11.32 17.04
CA ARG A 146 -5.31 -11.28 16.22
C ARG A 146 -5.04 -11.12 14.72
N ALA A 147 -3.78 -10.92 14.36
CA ALA A 147 -3.37 -10.82 12.97
C ALA A 147 -3.38 -12.20 12.29
N HIS A 148 -3.95 -12.30 11.11
CA HIS A 148 -3.79 -13.46 10.22
C HIS A 148 -2.38 -13.52 9.64
N TYR A 149 -1.72 -12.36 9.52
CA TYR A 149 -0.37 -12.25 9.02
C TYR A 149 0.39 -11.11 9.72
N VAL A 150 1.62 -11.41 10.14
CA VAL A 150 2.57 -10.42 10.64
C VAL A 150 3.63 -10.22 9.57
N THR A 151 3.82 -8.96 9.12
CA THR A 151 4.80 -8.65 8.08
C THR A 151 6.23 -8.87 8.58
N ARG A 152 7.13 -9.18 7.68
CA ARG A 152 8.58 -9.24 7.96
C ARG A 152 9.19 -7.84 8.06
N ALA A 153 8.70 -6.94 7.21
CA ALA A 153 9.09 -5.54 7.21
C ALA A 153 8.41 -4.78 8.36
N ALA A 154 9.13 -3.87 9.00
CA ALA A 154 8.58 -3.01 10.04
C ALA A 154 7.72 -1.88 9.46
N GLY A 155 6.88 -1.28 10.31
CA GLY A 155 6.13 -0.07 9.97
C GLY A 155 7.05 1.05 9.49
N GLY A 156 6.63 1.81 8.48
CA GLY A 156 7.44 2.83 7.83
C GLY A 156 8.72 2.32 7.14
N ALA A 157 8.83 1.01 6.93
CA ALA A 157 9.99 0.37 6.33
C ALA A 157 9.60 -0.74 5.32
N GLY A 158 8.37 -0.72 4.81
CA GLY A 158 7.90 -1.67 3.82
C GLY A 158 6.78 -2.60 4.30
N ALA A 159 6.29 -2.49 5.53
CA ALA A 159 5.19 -3.31 6.03
C ALA A 159 3.92 -3.16 5.18
N ALA A 160 3.54 -1.92 4.87
CA ALA A 160 2.38 -1.66 4.01
C ALA A 160 2.63 -2.16 2.58
N ARG A 161 3.86 -2.09 2.06
CA ARG A 161 4.21 -2.69 0.77
C ARG A 161 4.02 -4.21 0.78
N GLU A 162 4.51 -4.89 1.80
CA GLU A 162 4.38 -6.34 1.93
C GLU A 162 2.90 -6.77 2.03
N PHE A 163 2.09 -6.04 2.79
CA PHE A 163 0.64 -6.24 2.83
C PHE A 163 -0.02 -6.06 1.46
N CYS A 164 0.35 -5.01 0.71
CA CYS A 164 -0.15 -4.80 -0.65
C CYS A 164 0.22 -5.95 -1.58
N ASP A 165 1.48 -6.39 -1.57
CA ASP A 165 1.97 -7.49 -2.41
C ASP A 165 1.26 -8.81 -2.09
N LEU A 166 0.96 -9.07 -0.82
CA LEU A 166 0.18 -10.22 -0.39
C LEU A 166 -1.24 -10.18 -0.98
N LEU A 167 -1.96 -9.06 -0.86
CA LEU A 167 -3.30 -8.90 -1.43
C LEU A 167 -3.30 -9.02 -2.96
N LEU A 168 -2.31 -8.45 -3.63
CA LEU A 168 -2.13 -8.57 -5.08
C LEU A 168 -1.89 -10.02 -5.49
N THR A 169 -1.11 -10.76 -4.72
CA THR A 169 -0.81 -12.18 -4.96
C THR A 169 -2.07 -13.02 -4.73
N ALA A 170 -2.76 -12.83 -3.61
CA ALA A 170 -4.00 -13.54 -3.29
C ALA A 170 -5.11 -13.29 -4.33
N SER A 171 -5.15 -12.09 -4.92
CA SER A 171 -6.10 -11.75 -6.00
C SER A 171 -5.67 -12.22 -7.40
N GLY A 172 -4.48 -12.84 -7.55
CA GLY A 172 -3.91 -13.26 -8.82
C GLY A 172 -3.46 -12.11 -9.74
N ARG A 173 -3.40 -10.86 -9.24
CA ARG A 173 -3.11 -9.67 -10.07
C ARG A 173 -1.65 -9.26 -10.07
N TYR A 174 -0.84 -9.78 -9.12
CA TYR A 174 0.57 -9.40 -8.96
C TYR A 174 1.38 -9.60 -10.24
N ARG A 175 1.35 -10.80 -10.83
CA ARG A 175 2.13 -11.12 -12.03
C ARG A 175 1.77 -10.25 -13.23
N ARG A 176 0.48 -9.98 -13.44
CA ARG A 176 0.02 -9.11 -14.53
C ARG A 176 0.55 -7.67 -14.38
N LEU A 177 0.51 -7.12 -13.18
CA LEU A 177 1.03 -5.76 -12.92
C LEU A 177 2.55 -5.70 -13.09
N LEU A 178 3.27 -6.73 -12.62
CA LEU A 178 4.72 -6.84 -12.81
C LEU A 178 5.07 -6.90 -14.29
N GLN A 179 4.36 -7.74 -15.07
CA GLN A 179 4.61 -7.86 -16.51
C GLN A 179 4.36 -6.53 -17.24
N ALA A 180 3.26 -5.86 -16.94
CA ALA A 180 2.95 -4.55 -17.51
C ALA A 180 4.06 -3.51 -17.23
N GLN A 181 4.68 -3.55 -16.04
CA GLN A 181 5.79 -2.67 -15.68
C GLN A 181 7.06 -2.99 -16.47
N LEU A 182 7.34 -4.29 -16.70
CA LEU A 182 8.48 -4.73 -17.52
C LEU A 182 8.31 -4.32 -18.98
N ASP A 183 7.11 -4.49 -19.53
CA ASP A 183 6.79 -4.16 -20.92
C ASP A 183 6.88 -2.65 -21.18
N ALA A 184 6.43 -1.82 -20.23
CA ALA A 184 6.52 -0.36 -20.32
C ALA A 184 7.99 0.12 -20.38
N GLY A 185 8.87 -0.44 -19.54
CA GLY A 185 10.31 -0.14 -19.59
C GLY A 185 10.99 -0.60 -20.87
N GLY A 186 10.51 -1.69 -21.48
CA GLY A 186 11.01 -2.18 -22.77
C GLY A 186 10.63 -1.27 -23.95
N ALA A 187 9.45 -0.69 -23.95
CA ALA A 187 8.98 0.19 -25.01
C ALA A 187 9.76 1.54 -25.06
N GLU A 188 10.08 2.10 -23.89
CA GLU A 188 10.89 3.33 -23.81
C GLU A 188 12.33 3.12 -24.31
N SER A 189 12.94 1.96 -24.03
CA SER A 189 14.29 1.63 -24.50
C SER A 189 14.37 1.49 -26.02
N ILE A 190 13.35 0.94 -26.67
CA ILE A 190 13.27 0.79 -28.12
C ILE A 190 13.06 2.15 -28.79
N SER A 191 12.25 3.04 -28.21
CA SER A 191 12.01 4.40 -28.71
C SER A 191 13.27 5.27 -28.61
N ALA A 192 14.04 5.19 -27.54
CA ALA A 192 15.30 5.90 -27.37
C ALA A 192 16.36 5.46 -28.38
N ALA A 193 16.50 4.15 -28.59
CA ALA A 193 17.45 3.59 -29.57
C ALA A 193 17.09 3.94 -31.02
N ALA A 194 15.80 4.06 -31.36
CA ALA A 194 15.35 4.48 -32.68
C ALA A 194 15.59 5.96 -32.98
N SER A 195 15.62 6.82 -31.96
CA SER A 195 15.91 8.25 -32.11
C SER A 195 17.40 8.55 -32.30
N GLU A 196 18.30 7.71 -31.80
CA GLU A 196 19.75 7.87 -31.95
C GLU A 196 20.27 7.40 -33.33
N THR A 197 19.57 6.47 -33.99
CA THR A 197 19.99 5.96 -35.32
C THR A 197 19.51 6.81 -36.49
N GLY A 198 18.67 7.83 -36.28
CA GLY A 198 18.12 8.72 -37.33
C GLY A 198 18.96 9.94 -37.70
N THR A 199 20.09 10.23 -37.04
CA THR A 199 20.81 11.52 -37.19
C THR A 199 22.11 11.44 -37.99
N GLU A 200 22.50 10.28 -38.57
CA GLU A 200 23.78 10.16 -39.28
C GLU A 200 23.70 10.01 -40.83
N ALA A 201 22.63 10.48 -41.46
CA ALA A 201 22.52 10.33 -42.90
C ALA A 201 22.13 11.63 -43.64
N GLU A 202 22.85 12.72 -43.41
CA GLU A 202 22.81 13.89 -44.33
C GLU A 202 24.00 14.85 -44.13
N SER A 203 25.21 14.43 -44.58
CA SER A 203 26.27 15.37 -44.96
C SER A 203 27.27 14.70 -45.89
N GLY A 204 27.05 14.84 -47.19
CA GLY A 204 28.01 14.33 -48.19
C GLY A 204 27.59 14.55 -49.64
N ARG A 205 27.62 15.80 -50.13
CA ARG A 205 27.78 16.08 -51.56
C ARG A 205 28.78 17.23 -51.74
N PRO A 206 29.93 17.00 -52.40
CA PRO A 206 30.77 18.09 -52.91
C PRO A 206 30.29 18.53 -54.29
N ALA A 207 30.42 19.82 -54.53
CA ALA A 207 30.34 20.48 -55.84
C ALA A 207 31.62 20.25 -56.62
#